data_21de4bdfdb5cbede1d75bc584514344f
#
_entry.id   21de4bdfdb5cbede1d75bc584514344f
#
_cell.length_a   1.000
_cell.length_b   1.000
_cell.length_c   1.000
_cell.angle_alpha   90.00
_cell.angle_beta   90.00
_cell.angle_gamma   90.00
#
_symmetry.space_group_name_H-M   'P 1'
#
loop_
_entity.id
_entity.type
_entity.pdbx_description
1 polymer ?
#
loop_
_entity_poly.entity_id
_entity_poly.type
_entity_poly.pdbx_seq_one_letter_code
_entity_poly.pdbx_strand_id
1 'polypeptide(L)'
;MGVDGIHLDYIRFGGTAYKHNPSEEITAVGCVTEFCRQIHDAVKAVNPGIVLSAALMPEPDSEYYYGQDPAQMGQYLDILMPMIYYHSEGYRKNGLKWALGVADHFAKKGSPARVWAGLTTYEDTDTAQVVPMDAERILQDCRMFADSTLATGVVLFRYGLGELPDLNGLWKDKPAAK
;
A
#
# COMPACT_ATOMS: atom_id res chain seq x y z
N MET A 1 -22.28 -14.51 5.40
CA MET A 1 -21.94 -13.34 4.58
C MET A 1 -20.59 -13.65 3.94
N GLY A 2 -20.50 -13.69 2.61
CA GLY A 2 -19.24 -13.88 1.90
C GLY A 2 -18.53 -12.56 1.76
N VAL A 3 -17.20 -12.56 1.90
CA VAL A 3 -16.33 -11.42 1.57
C VAL A 3 -15.36 -11.84 0.47
N ASP A 4 -14.99 -10.91 -0.41
CA ASP A 4 -14.08 -11.18 -1.53
C ASP A 4 -12.60 -11.03 -1.11
N GLY A 5 -12.34 -10.32 -0.02
CA GLY A 5 -11.00 -10.09 0.48
C GLY A 5 -10.98 -9.64 1.94
N ILE A 6 -9.78 -9.69 2.52
CA ILE A 6 -9.45 -9.17 3.85
C ILE A 6 -8.29 -8.19 3.70
N HIS A 7 -8.42 -7.01 4.29
CA HIS A 7 -7.39 -6.00 4.33
C HIS A 7 -6.82 -5.86 5.74
N LEU A 8 -5.50 -5.97 5.86
CA LEU A 8 -4.78 -5.77 7.10
C LEU A 8 -4.27 -4.34 7.17
N ASP A 9 -4.65 -3.64 8.22
CA ASP A 9 -4.14 -2.30 8.49
C ASP A 9 -3.29 -2.28 9.75
N TYR A 10 -2.37 -1.33 9.82
CA TYR A 10 -1.52 -1.06 10.99
C TYR A 10 -0.62 -2.24 11.45
N ILE A 11 -0.27 -3.16 10.56
CA ILE A 11 0.60 -4.31 10.86
C ILE A 11 2.08 -3.89 10.83
N ARG A 12 2.50 -3.10 11.78
CA ARG A 12 3.83 -2.49 11.83
C ARG A 12 4.23 -2.04 13.24
N PHE A 13 5.52 -1.83 13.43
CA PHE A 13 6.02 -1.07 14.56
C PHE A 13 5.80 0.44 14.35
N GLY A 14 5.79 1.20 15.44
CA GLY A 14 5.53 2.65 15.43
C GLY A 14 6.75 3.52 15.07
N GLY A 15 7.54 3.15 14.05
CA GLY A 15 8.73 3.90 13.63
C GLY A 15 10.00 3.55 14.41
N THR A 16 9.98 2.51 15.23
CA THR A 16 11.10 2.10 16.10
C THR A 16 11.50 0.63 15.92
N ALA A 17 11.17 0.01 14.81
CA ALA A 17 11.41 -1.42 14.55
C ALA A 17 12.89 -1.81 14.75
N TYR A 18 13.83 -0.95 14.34
CA TYR A 18 15.27 -1.16 14.53
C TYR A 18 15.71 -1.36 16.00
N LYS A 19 14.86 -0.98 16.98
CA LYS A 19 15.09 -1.21 18.41
C LYS A 19 14.58 -2.57 18.89
N HIS A 20 13.88 -3.31 18.05
CA HIS A 20 13.17 -4.54 18.42
C HIS A 20 13.77 -5.78 17.74
N ASN A 21 15.09 -5.89 17.77
CA ASN A 21 15.85 -7.01 17.22
C ASN A 21 16.71 -7.62 18.34
N PRO A 22 16.09 -8.37 19.28
CA PRO A 22 16.81 -8.92 20.44
C PRO A 22 17.84 -10.00 20.10
N SER A 23 17.72 -10.62 18.93
CA SER A 23 18.70 -11.58 18.38
C SER A 23 18.64 -11.57 16.86
N GLU A 24 19.57 -12.29 16.19
CA GLU A 24 19.52 -12.51 14.75
C GLU A 24 18.30 -13.34 14.31
N GLU A 25 17.79 -14.17 15.22
CA GLU A 25 16.63 -15.05 14.97
C GLU A 25 15.29 -14.35 15.18
N ILE A 26 15.26 -13.36 16.11
CA ILE A 26 14.04 -12.61 16.45
C ILE A 26 14.24 -11.16 16.07
N THR A 27 13.66 -10.78 14.95
CA THR A 27 13.74 -9.41 14.41
C THR A 27 12.35 -8.82 14.22
N ALA A 28 12.25 -7.49 14.21
CA ALA A 28 11.00 -6.79 13.94
C ALA A 28 10.42 -7.19 12.58
N VAL A 29 11.27 -7.31 11.55
CA VAL A 29 10.87 -7.77 10.21
C VAL A 29 10.35 -9.21 10.28
N GLY A 30 11.06 -10.10 10.96
CA GLY A 30 10.64 -11.49 11.14
C GLY A 30 9.28 -11.61 11.85
N CYS A 31 9.04 -10.79 12.89
CA CYS A 31 7.75 -10.78 13.60
C CYS A 31 6.59 -10.31 12.71
N VAL A 32 6.77 -9.24 11.93
CA VAL A 32 5.72 -8.74 11.01
C VAL A 32 5.46 -9.76 9.90
N THR A 33 6.52 -10.33 9.33
CA THR A 33 6.41 -11.36 8.28
C THR A 33 5.70 -12.61 8.80
N GLU A 34 6.07 -13.09 9.98
CA GLU A 34 5.45 -14.28 10.59
C GLU A 34 3.97 -14.04 10.91
N PHE A 35 3.62 -12.82 11.35
CA PHE A 35 2.22 -12.45 11.53
C PHE A 35 1.44 -12.54 10.20
N CYS A 36 2.01 -12.00 9.10
CA CYS A 36 1.39 -12.10 7.78
C CYS A 36 1.22 -13.57 7.35
N ARG A 37 2.24 -14.42 7.59
CA ARG A 37 2.18 -15.85 7.27
C ARG A 37 1.06 -16.56 8.02
N GLN A 38 0.93 -16.32 9.33
CA GLN A 38 -0.12 -16.95 10.14
C GLN A 38 -1.52 -16.53 9.70
N ILE A 39 -1.73 -15.26 9.38
CA ILE A 39 -3.01 -14.78 8.84
C ILE A 39 -3.29 -15.39 7.47
N HIS A 40 -2.28 -15.41 6.58
CA HIS A 40 -2.39 -16.06 5.27
C HIS A 40 -2.86 -17.52 5.42
N ASP A 41 -2.15 -18.30 6.23
CA ASP A 41 -2.45 -19.72 6.39
C ASP A 41 -3.87 -19.94 6.96
N ALA A 42 -4.26 -19.15 7.96
CA ALA A 42 -5.60 -19.22 8.55
C ALA A 42 -6.71 -18.85 7.54
N VAL A 43 -6.51 -17.78 6.78
CA VAL A 43 -7.48 -17.28 5.80
C VAL A 43 -7.60 -18.23 4.62
N LYS A 44 -6.46 -18.66 4.05
CA LYS A 44 -6.44 -19.55 2.89
C LYS A 44 -6.92 -20.97 3.22
N ALA A 45 -6.79 -21.40 4.47
CA ALA A 45 -7.39 -22.68 4.93
C ALA A 45 -8.92 -22.65 4.91
N VAL A 46 -9.53 -21.49 5.17
CA VAL A 46 -11.00 -21.32 5.11
C VAL A 46 -11.48 -21.14 3.67
N ASN A 47 -10.83 -20.29 2.91
CA ASN A 47 -11.15 -20.07 1.51
C ASN A 47 -9.90 -19.59 0.74
N PRO A 48 -9.28 -20.47 -0.07
CA PRO A 48 -8.06 -20.13 -0.81
C PRO A 48 -8.25 -19.00 -1.86
N GLY A 49 -9.49 -18.72 -2.27
CA GLY A 49 -9.83 -17.66 -3.23
C GLY A 49 -9.94 -16.26 -2.63
N ILE A 50 -9.95 -16.11 -1.30
CA ILE A 50 -10.04 -14.79 -0.65
C ILE A 50 -8.74 -14.00 -0.91
N VAL A 51 -8.89 -12.75 -1.37
CA VAL A 51 -7.76 -11.82 -1.55
C VAL A 51 -7.30 -11.30 -0.18
N LEU A 52 -6.01 -11.43 0.12
CA LEU A 52 -5.40 -10.88 1.32
C LEU A 52 -4.49 -9.71 0.97
N SER A 53 -4.75 -8.56 1.55
CA SER A 53 -3.99 -7.33 1.30
C SER A 53 -3.56 -6.65 2.60
N ALA A 54 -2.56 -5.77 2.52
CA ALA A 54 -2.12 -4.99 3.67
C ALA A 54 -1.71 -3.57 3.30
N ALA A 55 -1.98 -2.61 4.21
CA ALA A 55 -1.45 -1.26 4.15
C ALA A 55 0.01 -1.25 4.64
N LEU A 56 0.90 -0.61 3.86
CA LEU A 56 2.31 -0.44 4.19
C LEU A 56 2.69 1.04 4.24
N MET A 57 3.68 1.34 5.06
CA MET A 57 4.31 2.66 5.06
C MET A 57 5.07 2.85 3.73
N PRO A 58 5.07 4.07 3.16
CA PRO A 58 5.57 4.30 1.80
C PRO A 58 7.09 4.49 1.73
N GLU A 59 7.79 4.50 2.85
CA GLU A 59 9.23 4.68 2.88
C GLU A 59 9.95 3.46 2.27
N PRO A 60 10.95 3.68 1.40
CA PRO A 60 11.74 2.59 0.81
C PRO A 60 12.50 1.72 1.84
N ASP A 61 12.77 2.28 3.02
CA ASP A 61 13.40 1.63 4.17
C ASP A 61 12.40 1.26 5.28
N SER A 62 11.18 0.91 4.87
CA SER A 62 10.07 0.51 5.77
C SER A 62 10.42 -0.67 6.67
N GLU A 63 11.32 -1.56 6.25
CA GLU A 63 11.85 -2.63 7.08
C GLU A 63 12.60 -2.11 8.32
N TYR A 64 13.40 -1.06 8.17
CA TYR A 64 14.19 -0.50 9.26
C TYR A 64 13.32 0.21 10.31
N TYR A 65 12.37 1.02 9.87
CA TYR A 65 11.54 1.82 10.78
C TYR A 65 10.29 1.07 11.26
N TYR A 66 9.70 0.25 10.42
CA TYR A 66 8.36 -0.32 10.66
C TYR A 66 8.33 -1.85 10.74
N GLY A 67 9.43 -2.51 10.39
CA GLY A 67 9.48 -3.97 10.29
C GLY A 67 8.73 -4.51 9.05
N GLN A 68 8.37 -3.65 8.11
CA GLN A 68 7.64 -4.02 6.91
C GLN A 68 8.63 -4.24 5.75
N ASP A 69 9.00 -5.48 5.48
CA ASP A 69 9.77 -5.84 4.29
C ASP A 69 8.84 -6.31 3.16
N PRO A 70 8.67 -5.52 2.10
CA PRO A 70 7.80 -5.89 0.98
C PRO A 70 8.16 -7.23 0.34
N ALA A 71 9.46 -7.60 0.29
CA ALA A 71 9.89 -8.85 -0.30
C ALA A 71 9.43 -10.07 0.51
N GLN A 72 9.47 -9.98 1.82
CA GLN A 72 9.03 -11.05 2.71
C GLN A 72 7.50 -11.09 2.83
N MET A 73 6.87 -9.92 3.04
CA MET A 73 5.41 -9.83 3.14
C MET A 73 4.71 -10.24 1.85
N GLY A 74 5.29 -9.92 0.68
CA GLY A 74 4.75 -10.27 -0.64
C GLY A 74 4.68 -11.76 -0.92
N GLN A 75 5.31 -12.61 -0.10
CA GLN A 75 5.17 -14.08 -0.20
C GLN A 75 3.84 -14.58 0.38
N TYR A 76 3.21 -13.79 1.25
CA TYR A 76 2.00 -14.17 1.99
C TYR A 76 0.79 -13.30 1.69
N LEU A 77 0.99 -12.16 1.05
CA LEU A 77 -0.07 -11.22 0.68
C LEU A 77 -0.28 -11.24 -0.83
N ASP A 78 -1.54 -11.18 -1.25
CA ASP A 78 -1.90 -11.06 -2.68
C ASP A 78 -1.67 -9.64 -3.20
N ILE A 79 -1.84 -8.63 -2.32
CA ILE A 79 -1.71 -7.21 -2.68
C ILE A 79 -1.00 -6.45 -1.55
N LEU A 80 0.03 -5.70 -1.91
CA LEU A 80 0.68 -4.70 -1.07
C LEU A 80 0.13 -3.31 -1.41
N MET A 81 -0.24 -2.53 -0.39
CA MET A 81 -0.85 -1.21 -0.56
C MET A 81 -0.01 -0.14 0.17
N PRO A 82 1.11 0.32 -0.44
CA PRO A 82 1.86 1.43 0.14
C PRO A 82 1.00 2.70 0.17
N MET A 83 0.92 3.34 1.33
CA MET A 83 0.14 4.56 1.58
C MET A 83 0.84 5.79 0.99
N ILE A 84 0.81 5.92 -0.34
CA ILE A 84 1.51 6.98 -1.09
C ILE A 84 0.67 8.26 -1.04
N TYR A 85 0.47 8.81 0.14
CA TYR A 85 -0.38 9.99 0.39
C TYR A 85 0.36 11.29 0.08
N TYR A 86 0.82 11.44 -1.16
CA TYR A 86 1.71 12.54 -1.57
C TYR A 86 1.04 13.92 -1.62
N HIS A 87 -0.27 14.01 -1.39
CA HIS A 87 -0.97 15.26 -1.14
C HIS A 87 -1.10 15.59 0.37
N SER A 88 -0.72 14.65 1.24
CA SER A 88 -0.74 14.88 2.69
C SER A 88 0.49 15.67 3.16
N GLU A 89 0.35 16.43 4.25
CA GLU A 89 1.38 17.30 4.81
C GLU A 89 2.73 16.58 4.99
N GLY A 90 2.71 15.34 5.48
CA GLY A 90 3.94 14.55 5.71
C GLY A 90 4.74 14.24 4.44
N TYR A 91 4.09 14.13 3.28
CA TYR A 91 4.70 13.66 2.03
C TYR A 91 4.65 14.67 0.88
N ARG A 92 3.83 15.72 0.98
CA ARG A 92 3.59 16.71 -0.09
C ARG A 92 4.88 17.30 -0.66
N LYS A 93 5.87 17.59 0.18
CA LYS A 93 7.18 18.10 -0.24
C LYS A 93 7.98 17.15 -1.12
N ASN A 94 7.70 15.85 -1.06
CA ASN A 94 8.40 14.84 -1.85
C ASN A 94 7.93 14.82 -3.31
N GLY A 95 6.68 15.25 -3.56
CA GLY A 95 6.10 15.43 -4.88
C GLY A 95 5.82 14.14 -5.65
N LEU A 96 5.28 14.33 -6.85
CA LEU A 96 4.82 13.23 -7.71
C LEU A 96 5.94 12.26 -8.10
N LYS A 97 7.14 12.75 -8.40
CA LYS A 97 8.26 11.88 -8.81
C LYS A 97 8.61 10.86 -7.73
N TRP A 98 8.61 11.28 -6.47
CA TRP A 98 8.78 10.38 -5.34
C TRP A 98 7.64 9.36 -5.28
N ALA A 99 6.39 9.81 -5.40
CA ALA A 99 5.21 8.96 -5.31
C ALA A 99 5.22 7.83 -6.37
N LEU A 100 5.53 8.15 -7.62
CA LEU A 100 5.67 7.17 -8.70
C LEU A 100 6.84 6.20 -8.43
N GLY A 101 7.97 6.72 -7.94
CA GLY A 101 9.13 5.91 -7.58
C GLY A 101 8.84 4.92 -6.44
N VAL A 102 8.03 5.31 -5.46
CA VAL A 102 7.59 4.41 -4.37
C VAL A 102 6.75 3.26 -4.94
N ALA A 103 5.76 3.54 -5.79
CA ALA A 103 4.94 2.50 -6.39
C ALA A 103 5.78 1.46 -7.15
N ASP A 104 6.76 1.92 -7.92
CA ASP A 104 7.69 1.05 -8.66
C ASP A 104 8.63 0.26 -7.74
N HIS A 105 9.12 0.90 -6.66
CA HIS A 105 9.96 0.22 -5.67
C HIS A 105 9.21 -0.97 -5.05
N PHE A 106 7.99 -0.74 -4.57
CA PHE A 106 7.18 -1.79 -3.97
C PHE A 106 6.80 -2.89 -4.97
N ALA A 107 6.48 -2.53 -6.22
CA ALA A 107 6.14 -3.51 -7.25
C ALA A 107 7.32 -4.42 -7.61
N LYS A 108 8.53 -3.88 -7.64
CA LYS A 108 9.76 -4.66 -7.91
C LYS A 108 10.17 -5.51 -6.71
N LYS A 109 10.10 -4.95 -5.50
CA LYS A 109 10.57 -5.64 -4.28
C LYS A 109 9.54 -6.65 -3.77
N GLY A 110 8.25 -6.35 -3.87
CA GLY A 110 7.18 -7.14 -3.27
C GLY A 110 6.66 -8.31 -4.11
N SER A 111 7.25 -8.58 -5.28
CA SER A 111 6.85 -9.74 -6.11
C SER A 111 6.95 -11.07 -5.31
N PRO A 112 5.94 -12.00 -5.41
CA PRO A 112 4.88 -12.05 -6.42
C PRO A 112 3.62 -11.22 -6.13
N ALA A 113 3.50 -10.56 -4.97
CA ALA A 113 2.33 -9.75 -4.67
C ALA A 113 2.15 -8.60 -5.69
N ARG A 114 0.89 -8.31 -6.00
CA ARG A 114 0.54 -7.11 -6.77
C ARG A 114 0.68 -5.87 -5.90
N VAL A 115 0.87 -4.71 -6.53
CA VAL A 115 0.87 -3.43 -5.81
C VAL A 115 -0.31 -2.57 -6.25
N TRP A 116 -1.07 -2.09 -5.28
CA TRP A 116 -2.08 -1.06 -5.45
C TRP A 116 -1.63 0.20 -4.71
N ALA A 117 -1.45 1.30 -5.42
CA ALA A 117 -1.00 2.55 -4.83
C ALA A 117 -2.11 3.17 -3.96
N GLY A 118 -1.82 3.42 -2.69
CA GLY A 118 -2.72 4.14 -1.79
C GLY A 118 -2.63 5.64 -2.05
N LEU A 119 -3.72 6.26 -2.48
CA LEU A 119 -3.81 7.69 -2.79
C LEU A 119 -4.87 8.35 -1.92
N THR A 120 -4.70 9.64 -1.58
CA THR A 120 -5.71 10.41 -0.87
C THR A 120 -6.76 10.98 -1.80
N THR A 121 -7.99 11.14 -1.30
CA THR A 121 -9.09 11.88 -1.94
C THR A 121 -9.16 13.32 -1.46
N TYR A 122 -8.11 13.79 -0.81
CA TYR A 122 -8.01 15.12 -0.22
C TYR A 122 -6.56 15.61 -0.21
N GLU A 123 -6.41 16.91 -0.05
CA GLU A 123 -5.13 17.56 0.21
C GLU A 123 -5.11 18.12 1.63
N ASP A 124 -3.98 18.02 2.32
CA ASP A 124 -3.75 18.76 3.55
C ASP A 124 -3.17 20.13 3.23
N THR A 125 -3.70 21.16 3.88
CA THR A 125 -3.15 22.51 3.77
C THR A 125 -2.11 22.77 4.86
N ASP A 126 -1.33 23.85 4.70
CA ASP A 126 -0.33 24.29 5.71
C ASP A 126 -0.96 24.68 7.06
N THR A 127 -2.28 24.83 7.10
CA THR A 127 -3.05 25.11 8.33
C THR A 127 -3.68 23.86 8.92
N ALA A 128 -3.23 22.67 8.53
CA ALA A 128 -3.78 21.36 8.92
C ALA A 128 -5.28 21.20 8.58
N GLN A 129 -5.77 21.96 7.60
CA GLN A 129 -7.12 21.77 7.07
C GLN A 129 -7.09 20.74 5.96
N VAL A 130 -8.10 19.90 5.94
CA VAL A 130 -8.31 18.88 4.90
C VAL A 130 -9.25 19.45 3.85
N VAL A 131 -8.79 19.54 2.61
CA VAL A 131 -9.57 20.02 1.46
C VAL A 131 -9.92 18.83 0.56
N PRO A 132 -11.22 18.51 0.39
CA PRO A 132 -11.65 17.46 -0.53
C PRO A 132 -11.21 17.74 -1.97
N MET A 133 -10.78 16.71 -2.67
CA MET A 133 -10.47 16.77 -4.10
C MET A 133 -11.72 16.43 -4.92
N ASP A 134 -11.85 17.06 -6.10
CA ASP A 134 -12.87 16.69 -7.08
C ASP A 134 -12.50 15.39 -7.83
N ALA A 135 -13.49 14.80 -8.49
CA ALA A 135 -13.34 13.53 -9.18
C ALA A 135 -12.32 13.59 -10.34
N GLU A 136 -12.21 14.74 -11.04
CA GLU A 136 -11.29 14.90 -12.15
C GLU A 136 -9.83 14.89 -11.68
N ARG A 137 -9.54 15.58 -10.57
CA ARG A 137 -8.22 15.61 -9.97
C ARG A 137 -7.78 14.22 -9.50
N ILE A 138 -8.66 13.50 -8.80
CA ILE A 138 -8.40 12.13 -8.36
C ILE A 138 -8.18 11.21 -9.57
N LEU A 139 -8.98 11.37 -10.65
CA LEU A 139 -8.84 10.59 -11.87
C LEU A 139 -7.50 10.86 -12.58
N GLN A 140 -7.03 12.10 -12.60
CA GLN A 140 -5.72 12.45 -13.16
C GLN A 140 -4.60 11.75 -12.42
N ASP A 141 -4.64 11.74 -11.08
CA ASP A 141 -3.68 11.02 -10.26
C ASP A 141 -3.71 9.52 -10.55
N CYS A 142 -4.89 8.92 -10.58
CA CYS A 142 -5.06 7.49 -10.89
C CYS A 142 -4.49 7.13 -12.28
N ARG A 143 -4.73 7.97 -13.30
CA ARG A 143 -4.16 7.79 -14.65
C ARG A 143 -2.65 7.86 -14.64
N MET A 144 -2.06 8.82 -13.91
CA MET A 144 -0.61 8.93 -13.80
C MET A 144 0.01 7.65 -13.24
N PHE A 145 -0.57 7.09 -12.18
CA PHE A 145 -0.08 5.82 -11.63
C PHE A 145 -0.31 4.65 -12.59
N ALA A 146 -1.46 4.61 -13.26
CA ALA A 146 -1.74 3.58 -14.27
C ALA A 146 -0.76 3.61 -15.43
N ASP A 147 -0.41 4.79 -15.94
CA ASP A 147 0.41 4.94 -17.14
C ASP A 147 1.91 4.88 -16.86
N SER A 148 2.34 5.34 -15.66
CA SER A 148 3.76 5.62 -15.39
C SER A 148 4.40 4.69 -14.37
N THR A 149 3.66 3.72 -13.78
CA THR A 149 4.20 2.80 -12.76
C THR A 149 3.88 1.34 -13.04
N LEU A 150 4.51 0.45 -12.28
CA LEU A 150 4.22 -0.99 -12.27
C LEU A 150 3.03 -1.37 -11.37
N ALA A 151 2.43 -0.41 -10.66
CA ALA A 151 1.22 -0.68 -9.87
C ALA A 151 0.09 -1.19 -10.77
N THR A 152 -0.69 -2.15 -10.24
CA THR A 152 -1.79 -2.81 -10.95
C THR A 152 -3.16 -2.33 -10.49
N GLY A 153 -3.21 -1.33 -9.64
CA GLY A 153 -4.42 -0.74 -9.10
C GLY A 153 -4.14 0.43 -8.17
N VAL A 154 -5.20 1.03 -7.67
CA VAL A 154 -5.15 2.05 -6.63
C VAL A 154 -6.14 1.74 -5.51
N VAL A 155 -5.89 2.35 -4.36
CA VAL A 155 -6.81 2.43 -3.23
C VAL A 155 -6.97 3.89 -2.87
N LEU A 156 -8.21 4.35 -2.83
CA LEU A 156 -8.53 5.73 -2.52
C LEU A 156 -8.86 5.88 -1.03
N PHE A 157 -8.09 6.66 -0.32
CA PHE A 157 -8.30 7.01 1.06
C PHE A 157 -8.68 8.50 1.15
N ARG A 158 -9.88 8.86 1.61
CA ARG A 158 -10.85 7.94 2.20
C ARG A 158 -12.26 8.16 1.63
N TYR A 159 -13.07 7.14 1.77
CA TYR A 159 -14.49 7.22 1.45
C TYR A 159 -15.19 8.34 2.26
N GLY A 160 -16.09 9.07 1.61
CA GLY A 160 -16.84 10.18 2.23
C GLY A 160 -16.09 11.51 2.31
N LEU A 161 -14.87 11.57 1.75
CA LEU A 161 -14.11 12.80 1.60
C LEU A 161 -13.57 12.88 0.16
N GLY A 162 -13.89 13.96 -0.56
CA GLY A 162 -13.66 14.08 -2.00
C GLY A 162 -14.70 13.34 -2.85
N GLU A 163 -14.63 13.55 -4.15
CA GLU A 163 -15.55 12.99 -5.13
C GLU A 163 -14.89 11.81 -5.84
N LEU A 164 -15.47 10.61 -5.67
CA LEU A 164 -14.87 9.40 -6.28
C LEU A 164 -15.11 9.37 -7.79
N PRO A 165 -14.05 9.24 -8.62
CA PRO A 165 -14.16 9.13 -10.06
C PRO A 165 -14.59 7.73 -10.51
N ASP A 166 -15.04 7.63 -11.76
CA ASP A 166 -15.14 6.33 -12.44
C ASP A 166 -13.74 5.86 -12.88
N LEU A 167 -13.29 4.75 -12.29
CA LEU A 167 -12.00 4.13 -12.57
C LEU A 167 -12.08 2.95 -13.56
N ASN A 168 -13.25 2.69 -14.14
CA ASN A 168 -13.44 1.58 -15.06
C ASN A 168 -12.48 1.66 -16.26
N GLY A 169 -11.73 0.60 -16.44
CA GLY A 169 -10.84 0.44 -17.59
C GLY A 169 -9.41 0.96 -17.43
N LEU A 170 -9.07 1.68 -16.37
CA LEU A 170 -7.72 2.25 -16.21
C LEU A 170 -6.59 1.20 -16.17
N TRP A 171 -6.86 -0.01 -15.71
CA TRP A 171 -5.86 -1.08 -15.60
C TRP A 171 -6.15 -2.30 -16.48
N LYS A 172 -7.08 -2.21 -17.46
CA LYS A 172 -7.50 -3.36 -18.28
C LYS A 172 -6.37 -4.03 -19.03
N ASP A 173 -5.38 -3.27 -19.48
CA ASP A 173 -4.28 -3.74 -20.32
C ASP A 173 -2.97 -3.97 -19.57
N LYS A 174 -2.96 -3.80 -18.25
CA LYS A 174 -1.77 -4.09 -17.46
C LYS A 174 -1.64 -5.59 -17.19
N PRO A 175 -0.52 -6.22 -17.59
CA PRO A 175 -0.29 -7.61 -17.24
C PRO A 175 -0.27 -7.77 -15.72
N ALA A 176 -0.88 -8.85 -15.22
CA ALA A 176 -0.64 -9.26 -13.84
C ALA A 176 0.88 -9.41 -13.64
N ALA A 177 1.42 -8.88 -12.55
CA ALA A 177 2.82 -9.10 -12.20
C ALA A 177 3.08 -10.61 -12.21
N LYS A 178 4.10 -11.03 -12.98
CA LYS A 178 4.52 -12.44 -13.05
C LYS A 178 5.30 -12.79 -11.81
#